data_49f42943cb3a522a49971e2b8b8a770e
#
_entry.id   49f42943cb3a522a49971e2b8b8a770e
#
_cell.length_a   1.000
_cell.length_b   1.000
_cell.length_c   1.000
_cell.angle_alpha   90.00
_cell.angle_beta   90.00
_cell.angle_gamma   90.00
#
_symmetry.space_group_name_H-M   'P 1'
#
loop_
_entity.id
_entity.type
_entity.pdbx_description
1 polymer ?
#
loop_
_entity_poly.entity_id
_entity_poly.type
_entity_poly.pdbx_seq_one_letter_code
_entity_poly.pdbx_strand_id
1 'polypeptide(L)'
;MEFIVYSEDKADSLHIRQAAREDHLAWLKTPSEVKLLIAGPWLDDAGVMRGSLLIVEAQDKDSVSQWLARDPYKAAGLTKSVMIKAYKWVIGRPD
;
A
#
# COMPACT_ATOMS: atom_id res chain seq x y z
N MET A 1 -9.29 13.70 -3.34
CA MET A 1 -10.06 12.46 -3.56
C MET A 1 -9.34 11.31 -2.89
N GLU A 2 -10.09 10.42 -2.27
CA GLU A 2 -9.52 9.25 -1.59
C GLU A 2 -9.53 8.02 -2.49
N PHE A 3 -8.51 7.17 -2.30
CA PHE A 3 -8.36 5.93 -3.05
C PHE A 3 -8.00 4.79 -2.12
N ILE A 4 -8.56 3.61 -2.38
CA ILE A 4 -8.11 2.36 -1.78
C ILE A 4 -7.00 1.80 -2.67
N VAL A 5 -5.91 1.36 -2.03
CA VAL A 5 -4.86 0.61 -2.69
C VAL A 5 -4.81 -0.76 -2.03
N TYR A 6 -5.11 -1.79 -2.79
CA TYR A 6 -5.11 -3.17 -2.32
C TYR A 6 -4.09 -3.95 -3.13
N SER A 7 -3.09 -4.50 -2.45
CA SER A 7 -2.05 -5.28 -3.12
C SER A 7 -1.99 -6.69 -2.59
N GLU A 8 -1.59 -7.62 -3.46
CA GLU A 8 -1.34 -9.01 -3.11
C GLU A 8 0.13 -9.33 -3.35
N ASP A 9 0.75 -10.01 -2.38
CA ASP A 9 2.13 -10.47 -2.50
C ASP A 9 2.21 -11.71 -3.38
N LYS A 10 3.37 -11.92 -4.02
CA LYS A 10 3.66 -13.18 -4.70
C LYS A 10 3.67 -14.32 -3.68
N ALA A 11 3.40 -15.54 -4.15
CA ALA A 11 3.46 -16.72 -3.29
C ALA A 11 4.86 -16.88 -2.69
N ASP A 12 4.92 -17.41 -1.47
CA ASP A 12 6.18 -17.75 -0.79
C ASP A 12 7.15 -16.56 -0.67
N SER A 13 6.62 -15.36 -0.44
CA SER A 13 7.41 -14.12 -0.45
C SER A 13 7.44 -13.39 0.88
N LEU A 14 7.04 -14.03 1.98
CA LEU A 14 7.05 -13.39 3.30
C LEU A 14 8.44 -12.86 3.67
N HIS A 15 9.49 -13.62 3.32
CA HIS A 15 10.88 -13.20 3.58
C HIS A 15 11.25 -11.91 2.83
N ILE A 16 10.68 -11.69 1.65
CA ILE A 16 10.88 -10.45 0.87
C ILE A 16 10.20 -9.29 1.59
N ARG A 17 8.94 -9.50 2.03
CA ARG A 17 8.20 -8.49 2.78
C ARG A 17 8.95 -8.07 4.03
N GLN A 18 9.45 -9.03 4.78
CA GLN A 18 10.19 -8.77 6.03
C GLN A 18 11.50 -8.02 5.76
N ALA A 19 12.24 -8.41 4.72
CA ALA A 19 13.51 -7.79 4.38
C ALA A 19 13.35 -6.34 3.88
N ALA A 20 12.28 -6.03 3.14
CA ALA A 20 12.05 -4.70 2.59
C ALA A 20 11.16 -3.81 3.48
N ARG A 21 10.71 -4.31 4.63
CA ARG A 21 9.71 -3.63 5.46
C ARG A 21 10.19 -2.27 5.95
N GLU A 22 11.42 -2.18 6.41
CA GLU A 22 11.97 -0.93 6.96
C GLU A 22 11.99 0.18 5.89
N ASP A 23 12.46 -0.14 4.70
CA ASP A 23 12.48 0.79 3.57
C ASP A 23 11.07 1.21 3.16
N HIS A 24 10.12 0.25 3.13
CA HIS A 24 8.72 0.51 2.80
C HIS A 24 8.09 1.46 3.81
N LEU A 25 8.31 1.25 5.11
CA LEU A 25 7.78 2.14 6.15
C LEU A 25 8.37 3.55 6.05
N ALA A 26 9.66 3.66 5.74
CA ALA A 26 10.32 4.96 5.53
C ALA A 26 9.70 5.70 4.33
N TRP A 27 9.44 4.98 3.23
CA TRP A 27 8.77 5.55 2.06
C TRP A 27 7.36 6.04 2.40
N LEU A 28 6.58 5.25 3.14
CA LEU A 28 5.22 5.63 3.54
C LEU A 28 5.20 6.90 4.38
N LYS A 29 6.23 7.14 5.18
CA LYS A 29 6.32 8.32 6.05
C LYS A 29 6.86 9.54 5.34
N THR A 30 7.38 9.41 4.13
CA THR A 30 7.96 10.51 3.37
C THR A 30 6.83 11.36 2.75
N PRO A 31 6.77 12.67 3.05
CA PRO A 31 5.74 13.53 2.44
C PRO A 31 5.86 13.55 0.92
N SER A 32 4.72 13.56 0.24
CA SER A 32 4.66 13.59 -1.22
C SER A 32 3.33 14.16 -1.69
N GLU A 33 3.08 14.10 -3.00
CA GLU A 33 1.81 14.47 -3.63
C GLU A 33 0.64 13.57 -3.21
N VAL A 34 0.93 12.44 -2.59
CA VAL A 34 -0.07 11.50 -2.08
C VAL A 34 0.00 11.52 -0.55
N LYS A 35 -1.14 11.78 0.10
CA LYS A 35 -1.23 11.78 1.55
C LYS A 35 -1.72 10.42 2.04
N LEU A 36 -0.90 9.74 2.83
CA LEU A 36 -1.28 8.47 3.44
C LEU A 36 -2.23 8.70 4.60
N LEU A 37 -3.38 8.02 4.60
CA LEU A 37 -4.37 8.09 5.68
C LEU A 37 -4.29 6.86 6.58
N ILE A 38 -4.30 5.66 6.01
CA ILE A 38 -4.07 4.41 6.75
C ILE A 38 -3.19 3.48 5.93
N ALA A 39 -2.50 2.58 6.61
CA ALA A 39 -1.68 1.55 5.99
C ALA A 39 -1.56 0.35 6.91
N GLY A 40 -1.59 -0.84 6.34
CA GLY A 40 -1.34 -2.07 7.09
C GLY A 40 -1.37 -3.29 6.18
N PRO A 41 -0.73 -4.38 6.62
CA PRO A 41 -0.83 -5.63 5.88
C PRO A 41 -2.18 -6.31 6.16
N TRP A 42 -2.74 -6.96 5.13
CA TRP A 42 -3.85 -7.88 5.36
C TRP A 42 -3.30 -9.28 5.56
N LEU A 43 -4.05 -10.09 6.30
CA LEU A 43 -3.58 -11.41 6.75
C LEU A 43 -4.48 -12.49 6.16
N ASP A 44 -3.90 -13.67 5.90
CA ASP A 44 -4.70 -14.83 5.57
C ASP A 44 -5.34 -15.42 6.84
N ASP A 45 -6.09 -16.50 6.71
CA ASP A 45 -6.80 -17.12 7.83
C ASP A 45 -5.85 -17.68 8.89
N ALA A 46 -4.60 -17.92 8.55
CA ALA A 46 -3.57 -18.38 9.48
C ALA A 46 -2.83 -17.21 10.16
N GLY A 47 -3.20 -15.96 9.85
CA GLY A 47 -2.57 -14.78 10.42
C GLY A 47 -1.27 -14.36 9.75
N VAL A 48 -0.99 -14.88 8.56
CA VAL A 48 0.24 -14.54 7.82
C VAL A 48 -0.01 -13.38 6.87
N MET A 49 0.91 -12.41 6.84
CA MET A 49 0.82 -11.24 5.96
C MET A 49 0.93 -11.68 4.50
N ARG A 50 -0.07 -11.29 3.68
CA ARG A 50 -0.16 -11.70 2.27
C ARG A 50 -0.33 -10.52 1.32
N GLY A 51 -0.37 -9.31 1.82
CA GLY A 51 -0.55 -8.13 1.01
C GLY A 51 -0.67 -6.89 1.87
N SER A 52 -1.09 -5.79 1.25
CA SER A 52 -1.22 -4.50 1.95
C SER A 52 -2.54 -3.83 1.57
N LEU A 53 -3.10 -3.09 2.53
CA LEU A 53 -4.22 -2.20 2.31
C LEU A 53 -3.81 -0.80 2.70
N LEU A 54 -3.93 0.14 1.77
CA LEU A 54 -3.70 1.56 2.02
C LEU A 54 -4.96 2.33 1.67
N ILE A 55 -5.21 3.43 2.39
CA ILE A 55 -6.14 4.47 1.94
C ILE A 55 -5.35 5.75 1.89
N VAL A 56 -5.42 6.42 0.75
CA VAL A 56 -4.63 7.62 0.46
C VAL A 56 -5.51 8.73 -0.10
N GLU A 57 -5.05 9.97 0.04
CA GLU A 57 -5.66 11.13 -0.59
C GLU A 57 -4.72 11.63 -1.67
N ALA A 58 -5.26 11.85 -2.87
CA ALA A 58 -4.49 12.31 -4.01
C ALA A 58 -5.38 13.08 -5.00
N GLN A 59 -4.76 13.78 -5.92
CA GLN A 59 -5.47 14.54 -6.95
C GLN A 59 -6.24 13.61 -7.89
N ASP A 60 -5.60 12.52 -8.31
CA ASP A 60 -6.17 11.57 -9.25
C ASP A 60 -5.51 10.20 -9.11
N LYS A 61 -6.04 9.22 -9.84
CA LYS A 61 -5.55 7.85 -9.82
C LYS A 61 -4.12 7.74 -10.37
N ASP A 62 -3.78 8.54 -11.37
CA ASP A 62 -2.43 8.52 -11.95
C ASP A 62 -1.38 8.94 -10.94
N SER A 63 -1.68 9.94 -10.10
CA SER A 63 -0.79 10.35 -9.01
C SER A 63 -0.52 9.20 -8.05
N VAL A 64 -1.55 8.41 -7.74
CA VAL A 64 -1.39 7.22 -6.87
C VAL A 64 -0.52 6.18 -7.55
N SER A 65 -0.73 5.92 -8.85
CA SER A 65 0.09 4.96 -9.61
C SER A 65 1.55 5.37 -9.65
N GLN A 66 1.85 6.65 -9.87
CA GLN A 66 3.21 7.15 -9.90
C GLN A 66 3.89 7.04 -8.53
N TRP A 67 3.14 7.31 -7.47
CA TRP A 67 3.63 7.17 -6.10
C TRP A 67 3.96 5.71 -5.79
N LEU A 68 3.07 4.78 -6.14
CA LEU A 68 3.27 3.34 -5.93
C LEU A 68 4.46 2.78 -6.72
N ALA A 69 4.81 3.42 -7.84
CA ALA A 69 5.97 3.00 -8.63
C ALA A 69 7.28 3.15 -7.84
N ARG A 70 7.29 3.96 -6.78
CA ARG A 70 8.46 4.19 -5.92
C ARG A 70 8.45 3.31 -4.66
N ASP A 71 7.44 2.46 -4.49
CA ASP A 71 7.33 1.58 -3.32
C ASP A 71 8.48 0.58 -3.28
N PRO A 72 9.27 0.53 -2.19
CA PRO A 72 10.34 -0.46 -2.04
C PRO A 72 9.88 -1.90 -2.17
N TYR A 73 8.64 -2.23 -1.82
CA TYR A 73 8.09 -3.57 -2.03
C TYR A 73 8.02 -3.93 -3.51
N LYS A 74 7.71 -2.96 -4.36
CA LYS A 74 7.70 -3.18 -5.81
C LYS A 74 9.11 -3.44 -6.33
N ALA A 75 10.08 -2.63 -5.91
CA ALA A 75 11.47 -2.80 -6.31
C ALA A 75 12.05 -4.13 -5.82
N ALA A 76 11.60 -4.61 -4.67
CA ALA A 76 12.05 -5.89 -4.11
C ALA A 76 11.40 -7.11 -4.79
N GLY A 77 10.44 -6.90 -5.68
CA GLY A 77 9.76 -8.00 -6.37
C GLY A 77 8.71 -8.71 -5.54
N LEU A 78 8.19 -8.06 -4.50
CA LEU A 78 7.18 -8.65 -3.62
C LEU A 78 5.79 -8.70 -4.24
N THR A 79 5.40 -7.67 -4.98
CA THR A 79 4.02 -7.43 -5.36
C THR A 79 3.61 -8.25 -6.58
N LYS A 80 2.55 -9.04 -6.44
CA LYS A 80 1.93 -9.78 -7.54
C LYS A 80 0.94 -8.91 -8.30
N SER A 81 0.09 -8.19 -7.57
CA SER A 81 -0.96 -7.37 -8.18
C SER A 81 -1.31 -6.19 -7.27
N VAL A 82 -1.78 -5.10 -7.90
CA VAL A 82 -2.25 -3.91 -7.20
C VAL A 82 -3.58 -3.48 -7.80
N MET A 83 -4.54 -3.17 -6.94
CA MET A 83 -5.81 -2.59 -7.33
C MET A 83 -5.93 -1.20 -6.73
N ILE A 84 -6.27 -0.21 -7.53
CA ILE A 84 -6.52 1.17 -7.10
C ILE A 84 -7.97 1.51 -7.41
N LYS A 85 -8.74 1.92 -6.39
CA LYS A 85 -10.14 2.28 -6.56
C LYS A 85 -10.42 3.61 -5.87
N ALA A 86 -11.18 4.48 -6.52
CA ALA A 86 -11.71 5.66 -5.87
C ALA A 86 -12.63 5.23 -4.72
N TYR A 87 -12.56 5.97 -3.61
CA TYR A 87 -13.24 5.59 -2.37
C TYR A 87 -13.86 6.83 -1.74
N LYS A 88 -15.08 6.67 -1.23
CA LYS A 88 -15.72 7.71 -0.44
C LYS A 88 -15.81 7.24 1.00
N TRP A 89 -15.04 7.88 1.87
CA TRP A 89 -14.98 7.53 3.28
C TRP A 89 -16.17 8.15 4.00
N VAL A 90 -17.15 7.35 4.36
CA VAL A 90 -18.41 7.84 4.97
C VAL A 90 -18.29 7.93 6.50
N ILE A 91 -17.65 6.96 7.13
CA ILE A 91 -17.52 6.88 8.60
C ILE A 91 -16.07 6.53 8.94
N GLY A 92 -15.56 7.13 10.02
CA GLY A 92 -14.27 6.74 10.57
C GLY A 92 -13.05 7.36 9.90
N ARG A 93 -13.23 8.41 9.10
CA ARG A 93 -12.10 9.06 8.44
C ARG A 93 -11.15 9.66 9.47
N PRO A 94 -9.86 9.33 9.44
CA PRO A 94 -8.89 9.95 10.34
C PRO A 94 -8.70 11.43 9.99
N ASP A 95 -8.44 12.24 10.98
CA ASP A 95 -8.19 13.68 10.81
C ASP A 95 -6.77 13.95 10.29
#